data_caff69bcea1055318049ff6992f08939
#
_entry.id   caff69bcea1055318049ff6992f08939
#
_cell.length_a   1.000
_cell.length_b   1.000
_cell.length_c   1.000
_cell.angle_alpha   90.00
_cell.angle_beta   90.00
_cell.angle_gamma   90.00
#
_symmetry.space_group_name_H-M   'P 1'
#
loop_
_entity.id
_entity.type
_entity.pdbx_description
1 polymer ?
#
loop_
_entity_poly.entity_id
_entity_poly.type
_entity_poly.pdbx_seq_one_letter_code
_entity_poly.pdbx_strand_id
1 'polypeptide(L)'
;MADTQDERTAGAGSSRQERAARVAAMQRSEKKRARRRRALLIAIPTAVVLGVGTGVTAVLANQPGPPSLAAVKTFTYEPSLHTSAPVAYTENPPVGGQHDPTWLNCGIYDAPVRSENAVHSMEHGAVWITYRPDLPAEQVEALREEVEGEPYTLLSPYPGLPSPVVLSAWNTQLPVTDAEDPRVGAFLAKYVQGAQTPEPGALCTNGTGTPTG
;
A
#
# COMPACT_ATOMS: atom_id res chain seq x y z
N MET A 1 75.34 -63.78 -30.45
CA MET A 1 74.98 -62.85 -29.39
C MET A 1 74.24 -61.64 -29.99
N ALA A 2 73.06 -61.80 -30.61
CA ALA A 2 72.29 -60.66 -31.23
C ALA A 2 70.80 -60.71 -30.99
N ASP A 3 70.25 -61.54 -30.08
CA ASP A 3 68.80 -61.76 -29.96
C ASP A 3 68.19 -61.20 -28.68
N THR A 4 68.97 -60.62 -27.78
CA THR A 4 68.46 -60.15 -26.47
C THR A 4 68.22 -58.62 -26.39
N GLN A 5 68.47 -57.83 -27.46
CA GLN A 5 68.24 -56.39 -27.47
C GLN A 5 66.89 -56.00 -28.08
N ASP A 6 66.29 -56.83 -28.92
CA ASP A 6 65.02 -56.51 -29.63
C ASP A 6 63.77 -56.71 -28.75
N GLU A 7 63.77 -57.68 -27.86
CA GLU A 7 62.65 -57.89 -26.91
C GLU A 7 62.56 -56.83 -25.85
N ARG A 8 63.58 -56.13 -25.43
CA ARG A 8 63.56 -55.06 -24.43
C ARG A 8 63.00 -53.76 -24.96
N THR A 9 63.14 -53.48 -26.24
CA THR A 9 62.66 -52.28 -26.90
C THR A 9 61.14 -52.40 -27.21
N ALA A 10 60.67 -53.57 -27.56
CA ALA A 10 59.23 -53.83 -27.80
C ALA A 10 58.36 -53.73 -26.50
N GLY A 11 58.91 -54.26 -25.38
CA GLY A 11 58.17 -54.19 -24.07
C GLY A 11 58.10 -52.75 -23.50
N ALA A 12 59.16 -51.93 -23.75
CA ALA A 12 59.12 -50.52 -23.27
C ALA A 12 58.16 -49.62 -24.07
N GLY A 13 57.93 -49.91 -25.34
CA GLY A 13 56.95 -49.19 -26.20
C GLY A 13 55.53 -49.45 -25.79
N SER A 14 55.18 -50.74 -25.51
CA SER A 14 53.83 -51.16 -25.03
C SER A 14 53.48 -50.51 -23.69
N SER A 15 54.37 -50.50 -22.71
CA SER A 15 54.12 -49.90 -21.41
C SER A 15 53.93 -48.37 -21.44
N ARG A 16 54.57 -47.67 -22.39
CA ARG A 16 54.38 -46.22 -22.60
C ARG A 16 53.04 -45.94 -23.25
N GLN A 17 52.59 -46.71 -24.22
CA GLN A 17 51.26 -46.56 -24.85
C GLN A 17 50.18 -46.86 -23.88
N GLU A 18 50.24 -47.85 -23.03
CA GLU A 18 49.30 -48.16 -21.99
C GLU A 18 49.17 -47.03 -20.94
N ARG A 19 50.28 -46.44 -20.51
CA ARG A 19 50.28 -45.29 -19.61
C ARG A 19 49.63 -44.07 -20.26
N ALA A 20 49.94 -43.76 -21.50
CA ALA A 20 49.35 -42.68 -22.26
C ALA A 20 47.83 -42.86 -22.42
N ALA A 21 47.35 -44.06 -22.71
CA ALA A 21 45.94 -44.39 -22.82
C ALA A 21 45.21 -44.22 -21.48
N ARG A 22 45.81 -44.62 -20.34
CA ARG A 22 45.20 -44.41 -19.00
C ARG A 22 45.11 -42.94 -18.66
N VAL A 23 46.15 -42.15 -18.93
CA VAL A 23 46.12 -40.68 -18.69
C VAL A 23 45.05 -40.00 -19.56
N ALA A 24 44.96 -40.37 -20.84
CA ALA A 24 43.92 -39.85 -21.72
C ALA A 24 42.47 -40.21 -21.25
N ALA A 25 42.28 -41.42 -20.74
CA ALA A 25 41.01 -41.85 -20.17
C ALA A 25 40.63 -41.07 -18.91
N MET A 26 41.62 -40.82 -17.99
CA MET A 26 41.38 -39.99 -16.80
C MET A 26 41.05 -38.53 -17.17
N GLN A 27 41.78 -37.93 -18.08
CA GLN A 27 41.49 -36.57 -18.55
C GLN A 27 40.10 -36.44 -19.19
N ARG A 28 39.67 -37.45 -19.96
CA ARG A 28 38.29 -37.47 -20.51
C ARG A 28 37.24 -37.58 -19.42
N SER A 29 37.46 -38.36 -18.39
CA SER A 29 36.51 -38.49 -17.26
C SER A 29 36.42 -37.20 -16.45
N GLU A 30 37.54 -36.53 -16.19
CA GLU A 30 37.56 -35.24 -15.50
C GLU A 30 36.86 -34.12 -16.29
N LYS A 31 37.11 -34.05 -17.61
CA LYS A 31 36.39 -33.10 -18.50
C LYS A 31 34.86 -33.34 -18.48
N LYS A 32 34.44 -34.60 -18.49
CA LYS A 32 32.98 -34.94 -18.36
C LYS A 32 32.42 -34.54 -17.02
N ARG A 33 33.16 -34.78 -15.91
CA ARG A 33 32.75 -34.35 -14.55
C ARG A 33 32.68 -32.82 -14.42
N ALA A 34 33.65 -32.12 -14.94
CA ALA A 34 33.69 -30.65 -14.94
C ALA A 34 32.55 -30.04 -15.76
N ARG A 35 32.22 -30.60 -16.94
CA ARG A 35 31.06 -30.18 -17.74
C ARG A 35 29.74 -30.41 -16.99
N ARG A 36 29.56 -31.56 -16.35
CA ARG A 36 28.35 -31.85 -15.55
C ARG A 36 28.23 -30.91 -14.36
N ARG A 37 29.31 -30.62 -13.62
CA ARG A 37 29.29 -29.64 -12.52
C ARG A 37 28.95 -28.24 -13.00
N ARG A 38 29.50 -27.77 -14.13
CA ARG A 38 29.18 -26.47 -14.72
C ARG A 38 27.70 -26.40 -15.14
N ALA A 39 27.18 -27.45 -15.76
CA ALA A 39 25.78 -27.51 -16.15
C ALA A 39 24.84 -27.46 -14.93
N LEU A 40 25.15 -28.14 -13.83
CA LEU A 40 24.40 -28.09 -12.58
C LEU A 40 24.44 -26.71 -11.92
N LEU A 41 25.61 -26.06 -11.91
CA LEU A 41 25.80 -24.73 -11.31
C LEU A 41 25.03 -23.62 -12.07
N ILE A 42 24.76 -23.83 -13.36
CA ILE A 42 24.00 -22.89 -14.18
C ILE A 42 22.48 -23.19 -14.12
N ALA A 43 22.09 -24.46 -14.09
CA ALA A 43 20.70 -24.88 -14.13
C ALA A 43 19.93 -24.54 -12.83
N ILE A 44 20.56 -24.66 -11.66
CA ILE A 44 19.91 -24.39 -10.36
C ILE A 44 19.51 -22.92 -10.19
N PRO A 45 20.42 -21.94 -10.37
CA PRO A 45 20.02 -20.53 -10.22
C PRO A 45 18.98 -20.08 -11.25
N THR A 46 19.06 -20.61 -12.49
CA THR A 46 18.08 -20.29 -13.53
C THR A 46 16.68 -20.81 -13.17
N ALA A 47 16.56 -22.01 -12.63
CA ALA A 47 15.28 -22.58 -12.19
C ALA A 47 14.69 -21.81 -11.00
N VAL A 48 15.52 -21.36 -10.04
CA VAL A 48 15.08 -20.55 -8.90
C VAL A 48 14.58 -19.18 -9.37
N VAL A 49 15.29 -18.50 -10.25
CA VAL A 49 14.87 -17.19 -10.77
C VAL A 49 13.55 -17.28 -11.56
N LEU A 50 13.39 -18.32 -12.37
CA LEU A 50 12.13 -18.55 -13.11
C LEU A 50 10.97 -18.91 -12.16
N GLY A 51 11.22 -19.75 -11.14
CA GLY A 51 10.20 -20.12 -10.14
C GLY A 51 9.73 -18.96 -9.29
N VAL A 52 10.64 -18.11 -8.83
CA VAL A 52 10.31 -16.90 -8.07
C VAL A 52 9.62 -15.87 -8.97
N GLY A 53 10.10 -15.68 -10.19
CA GLY A 53 9.49 -14.74 -11.15
C GLY A 53 8.04 -15.09 -11.49
N THR A 54 7.74 -16.37 -11.76
CA THR A 54 6.37 -16.82 -12.03
C THR A 54 5.46 -16.77 -10.81
N GLY A 55 6.00 -17.04 -9.61
CA GLY A 55 5.24 -16.92 -8.36
C GLY A 55 4.85 -15.47 -8.07
N VAL A 56 5.77 -14.54 -8.19
CA VAL A 56 5.52 -13.10 -7.99
C VAL A 56 4.53 -12.55 -9.00
N THR A 57 4.67 -12.89 -10.28
CA THR A 57 3.72 -12.43 -11.31
C THR A 57 2.31 -13.01 -11.11
N ALA A 58 2.17 -14.25 -10.68
CA ALA A 58 0.87 -14.85 -10.37
C ALA A 58 0.18 -14.19 -9.17
N VAL A 59 0.93 -13.86 -8.12
CA VAL A 59 0.41 -13.13 -6.95
C VAL A 59 -0.03 -11.72 -7.34
N LEU A 60 0.77 -10.98 -8.10
CA LEU A 60 0.43 -9.63 -8.55
C LEU A 60 -0.76 -9.61 -9.52
N ALA A 61 -0.89 -10.61 -10.41
CA ALA A 61 -1.99 -10.71 -11.35
C ALA A 61 -3.33 -11.08 -10.70
N ASN A 62 -3.31 -11.66 -9.49
CA ASN A 62 -4.50 -12.09 -8.76
C ASN A 62 -4.87 -11.13 -7.60
N GLN A 63 -4.23 -9.99 -7.49
CA GLN A 63 -4.61 -8.94 -6.53
C GLN A 63 -5.94 -8.33 -6.96
N PRO A 64 -6.93 -8.22 -6.06
CA PRO A 64 -8.14 -7.45 -6.35
C PRO A 64 -7.72 -6.02 -6.72
N GLY A 65 -8.34 -5.50 -7.76
CA GLY A 65 -8.13 -4.10 -8.14
C GLY A 65 -8.49 -3.14 -7.00
N PRO A 66 -8.03 -1.88 -7.05
CA PRO A 66 -8.38 -0.90 -6.04
C PRO A 66 -9.92 -0.78 -5.92
N PRO A 67 -10.45 -0.61 -4.68
CA PRO A 67 -11.89 -0.50 -4.47
C PRO A 67 -12.47 0.68 -5.24
N SER A 68 -13.64 0.46 -5.85
CA SER A 68 -14.29 1.46 -6.69
C SER A 68 -14.89 2.60 -5.86
N LEU A 69 -14.54 3.84 -6.18
CA LEU A 69 -15.13 5.05 -5.61
C LEU A 69 -16.27 5.65 -6.47
N ALA A 70 -16.88 4.87 -7.35
CA ALA A 70 -17.98 5.34 -8.21
C ALA A 70 -19.24 5.78 -7.42
N ALA A 71 -19.38 5.34 -6.16
CA ALA A 71 -20.47 5.74 -5.27
C ALA A 71 -20.23 7.08 -4.55
N VAL A 72 -19.08 7.72 -4.73
CA VAL A 72 -18.79 9.04 -4.17
C VAL A 72 -19.74 10.06 -4.80
N LYS A 73 -20.46 10.79 -3.96
CA LYS A 73 -21.27 11.92 -4.38
C LYS A 73 -20.41 13.18 -4.47
N THR A 74 -20.66 14.01 -5.46
CA THR A 74 -19.96 15.29 -5.66
C THR A 74 -20.95 16.44 -5.54
N PHE A 75 -20.49 17.56 -4.99
CA PHE A 75 -21.23 18.77 -4.73
C PHE A 75 -20.46 19.97 -5.29
N THR A 76 -21.04 21.18 -5.20
CA THR A 76 -20.36 22.40 -5.63
C THR A 76 -20.66 23.51 -4.62
N TYR A 77 -19.65 23.80 -3.81
CA TYR A 77 -19.63 24.90 -2.85
C TYR A 77 -18.43 25.80 -3.13
N GLU A 78 -18.67 27.11 -3.07
CA GLU A 78 -17.60 28.10 -3.17
C GLU A 78 -16.76 28.11 -1.88
N PRO A 79 -15.43 28.25 -2.00
CA PRO A 79 -14.53 28.32 -0.84
C PRO A 79 -14.55 29.71 -0.17
N SER A 80 -13.87 29.81 0.97
CA SER A 80 -13.57 31.08 1.69
C SER A 80 -14.81 31.87 2.14
N LEU A 81 -15.93 31.20 2.35
CA LEU A 81 -17.16 31.82 2.85
C LEU A 81 -17.23 31.72 4.38
N HIS A 82 -16.48 32.57 5.06
CA HIS A 82 -16.37 32.54 6.52
C HIS A 82 -17.54 33.22 7.23
N THR A 83 -18.02 32.60 8.32
CA THR A 83 -19.02 33.15 9.25
C THR A 83 -18.83 32.55 10.65
N SER A 84 -18.96 33.36 11.69
CA SER A 84 -19.00 32.87 13.07
C SER A 84 -20.39 32.42 13.53
N ALA A 85 -21.45 32.69 12.71
CA ALA A 85 -22.78 32.27 12.98
C ALA A 85 -23.00 30.77 12.70
N PRO A 86 -23.97 30.11 13.39
CA PRO A 86 -24.37 28.76 13.04
C PRO A 86 -24.88 28.68 11.59
N VAL A 87 -24.50 27.60 10.89
CA VAL A 87 -24.87 27.36 9.50
C VAL A 87 -25.91 26.21 9.40
N ALA A 88 -26.97 26.43 8.68
CA ALA A 88 -27.93 25.39 8.34
C ALA A 88 -27.48 24.71 7.05
N TYR A 89 -26.72 23.59 7.20
CA TYR A 89 -26.24 22.83 6.06
C TYR A 89 -27.31 21.96 5.41
N THR A 90 -27.23 21.78 4.11
CA THR A 90 -28.12 20.90 3.34
C THR A 90 -27.71 19.43 3.49
N GLU A 91 -26.40 19.16 3.45
CA GLU A 91 -25.85 17.81 3.62
C GLU A 91 -25.63 17.49 5.09
N ASN A 92 -25.80 16.23 5.45
CA ASN A 92 -25.62 15.70 6.79
C ASN A 92 -24.73 14.47 6.80
N PRO A 93 -23.44 14.59 7.18
CA PRO A 93 -22.72 15.82 7.58
C PRO A 93 -22.46 16.77 6.40
N PRO A 94 -22.06 18.03 6.67
CA PRO A 94 -21.78 18.99 5.61
C PRO A 94 -20.51 18.59 4.81
N VAL A 95 -20.42 19.13 3.59
CA VAL A 95 -19.30 18.87 2.66
C VAL A 95 -18.67 20.14 2.11
N GLY A 96 -19.07 21.32 2.60
CA GLY A 96 -18.58 22.61 2.12
C GLY A 96 -19.56 23.75 2.43
N GLY A 97 -19.36 24.90 1.84
CA GLY A 97 -20.18 26.09 2.02
C GLY A 97 -19.67 27.02 3.14
N GLN A 98 -20.57 27.85 3.70
CA GLN A 98 -20.20 28.76 4.79
C GLN A 98 -19.70 27.99 6.01
N HIS A 99 -18.63 28.51 6.65
CA HIS A 99 -17.99 27.86 7.77
C HIS A 99 -17.27 28.86 8.69
N ASP A 100 -16.82 28.39 9.86
CA ASP A 100 -16.11 29.24 10.84
C ASP A 100 -14.74 29.66 10.32
N PRO A 101 -14.28 30.89 10.58
CA PRO A 101 -12.91 31.33 10.19
C PRO A 101 -11.81 30.58 10.94
N THR A 102 -12.13 29.78 11.96
CA THR A 102 -11.18 28.95 12.69
C THR A 102 -11.43 27.49 12.36
N TRP A 103 -10.40 26.80 11.87
CA TRP A 103 -10.47 25.36 11.57
C TRP A 103 -10.44 24.50 12.83
N LEU A 104 -10.95 23.28 12.75
CA LEU A 104 -10.80 22.26 13.76
C LEU A 104 -9.40 21.61 13.64
N ASN A 105 -8.69 21.40 14.74
CA ASN A 105 -7.47 20.63 14.72
C ASN A 105 -7.74 19.20 14.24
N CYS A 106 -6.95 18.70 13.28
CA CYS A 106 -7.08 17.32 12.80
C CYS A 106 -6.74 16.31 13.90
N GLY A 107 -7.36 15.13 13.84
CA GLY A 107 -7.19 14.03 14.77
C GLY A 107 -8.52 13.42 15.21
N ILE A 108 -8.48 12.64 16.29
CA ILE A 108 -9.61 11.86 16.82
C ILE A 108 -10.33 12.61 17.92
N TYR A 109 -11.67 12.59 17.88
CA TYR A 109 -12.54 13.19 18.88
C TYR A 109 -13.55 12.15 19.40
N ASP A 110 -13.70 12.08 20.74
CA ASP A 110 -14.65 11.17 21.39
C ASP A 110 -16.05 11.78 21.56
N ALA A 111 -16.21 13.05 21.22
CA ALA A 111 -17.48 13.77 21.25
C ALA A 111 -17.77 14.45 19.91
N PRO A 112 -19.06 14.74 19.62
CA PRO A 112 -19.42 15.53 18.44
C PRO A 112 -18.68 16.87 18.41
N VAL A 113 -18.21 17.24 17.23
CA VAL A 113 -17.50 18.50 17.00
C VAL A 113 -18.42 19.52 16.30
N ARG A 114 -18.06 20.79 16.36
CA ARG A 114 -18.77 21.83 15.65
C ARG A 114 -18.50 21.70 14.14
N SER A 115 -19.57 21.54 13.38
CA SER A 115 -19.52 21.27 11.94
C SER A 115 -18.80 22.38 11.17
N GLU A 116 -19.04 23.63 11.53
CA GLU A 116 -18.45 24.79 10.85
C GLU A 116 -16.91 24.80 10.94
N ASN A 117 -16.35 24.37 12.07
CA ASN A 117 -14.90 24.25 12.22
C ASN A 117 -14.33 23.05 11.44
N ALA A 118 -15.05 21.93 11.39
CA ALA A 118 -14.67 20.75 10.61
C ALA A 118 -14.73 21.02 9.10
N VAL A 119 -15.73 21.79 8.63
CA VAL A 119 -15.83 22.24 7.22
C VAL A 119 -14.61 23.07 6.82
N HIS A 120 -14.13 23.97 7.69
CA HIS A 120 -12.89 24.72 7.42
C HIS A 120 -11.68 23.80 7.30
N SER A 121 -11.59 22.78 8.17
CA SER A 121 -10.50 21.79 8.03
C SER A 121 -10.56 21.01 6.70
N MET A 122 -11.78 20.73 6.18
CA MET A 122 -11.94 20.14 4.84
C MET A 122 -11.54 21.11 3.73
N GLU A 123 -11.72 22.43 3.89
CA GLU A 123 -11.19 23.44 2.96
C GLU A 123 -9.67 23.39 2.89
N HIS A 124 -8.99 23.14 4.03
CA HIS A 124 -7.55 22.91 4.12
C HIS A 124 -7.10 21.54 3.59
N GLY A 125 -8.06 20.68 3.19
CA GLY A 125 -7.78 19.36 2.60
C GLY A 125 -7.90 18.19 3.55
N ALA A 126 -8.53 18.37 4.71
CA ALA A 126 -8.82 17.25 5.58
C ALA A 126 -9.95 16.36 5.02
N VAL A 127 -9.90 15.09 5.37
CA VAL A 127 -11.03 14.16 5.28
C VAL A 127 -11.63 14.01 6.67
N TRP A 128 -12.94 14.23 6.77
CA TRP A 128 -13.70 14.04 8.00
C TRP A 128 -14.48 12.74 7.95
N ILE A 129 -14.06 11.77 8.76
CA ILE A 129 -14.78 10.52 9.01
C ILE A 129 -15.74 10.76 10.15
N THR A 130 -17.03 10.59 9.90
CA THR A 130 -18.08 10.68 10.92
C THR A 130 -18.72 9.32 11.11
N TYR A 131 -19.05 8.97 12.35
CA TYR A 131 -19.73 7.73 12.67
C TYR A 131 -20.92 7.95 13.60
N ARG A 132 -21.90 7.06 13.53
CA ARG A 132 -23.06 7.11 14.41
C ARG A 132 -22.64 6.77 15.84
N PRO A 133 -23.17 7.47 16.87
CA PRO A 133 -22.82 7.20 18.28
C PRO A 133 -23.15 5.78 18.76
N ASP A 134 -24.02 5.06 18.06
CA ASP A 134 -24.38 3.65 18.33
C ASP A 134 -23.55 2.64 17.51
N LEU A 135 -22.49 3.07 16.82
CA LEU A 135 -21.60 2.17 16.11
C LEU A 135 -20.88 1.23 17.10
N PRO A 136 -20.77 -0.08 16.82
CA PRO A 136 -20.04 -1.01 17.67
C PRO A 136 -18.61 -0.55 17.95
N ALA A 137 -18.14 -0.77 19.19
CA ALA A 137 -16.82 -0.28 19.62
C ALA A 137 -15.64 -0.80 18.76
N GLU A 138 -15.73 -2.05 18.30
CA GLU A 138 -14.76 -2.64 17.38
C GLU A 138 -14.68 -1.90 16.04
N GLN A 139 -15.81 -1.43 15.53
CA GLN A 139 -15.84 -0.63 14.30
C GLN A 139 -15.30 0.79 14.51
N VAL A 140 -15.58 1.38 15.69
CA VAL A 140 -14.97 2.67 16.05
C VAL A 140 -13.46 2.56 16.13
N GLU A 141 -12.95 1.47 16.71
CA GLU A 141 -11.52 1.24 16.80
C GLU A 141 -10.87 1.06 15.43
N ALA A 142 -11.51 0.32 14.52
CA ALA A 142 -11.04 0.20 13.14
C ALA A 142 -10.94 1.58 12.44
N LEU A 143 -11.91 2.50 12.68
CA LEU A 143 -11.81 3.86 12.15
C LEU A 143 -10.71 4.68 12.82
N ARG A 144 -10.42 4.44 14.10
CA ARG A 144 -9.31 5.09 14.81
C ARG A 144 -7.97 4.70 14.20
N GLU A 145 -7.78 3.41 13.91
CA GLU A 145 -6.56 2.90 13.26
C GLU A 145 -6.32 3.55 11.88
N GLU A 146 -7.37 3.90 11.15
CA GLU A 146 -7.26 4.62 9.86
C GLU A 146 -6.85 6.09 10.00
N VAL A 147 -7.00 6.68 11.19
CA VAL A 147 -6.74 8.11 11.44
C VAL A 147 -5.51 8.35 12.30
N GLU A 148 -5.16 7.39 13.17
CA GLU A 148 -4.06 7.55 14.12
C GLU A 148 -2.72 7.79 13.40
N GLY A 149 -2.11 8.95 13.68
CA GLY A 149 -0.85 9.35 13.04
C GLY A 149 -0.96 9.85 11.59
N GLU A 150 -2.16 9.82 11.00
CA GLU A 150 -2.38 10.30 9.63
C GLU A 150 -2.74 11.80 9.63
N PRO A 151 -1.94 12.65 8.98
CA PRO A 151 -2.22 14.07 8.91
C PRO A 151 -3.45 14.37 8.03
N TYR A 152 -4.12 15.48 8.29
CA TYR A 152 -5.34 15.91 7.56
C TYR A 152 -6.47 14.88 7.60
N THR A 153 -6.61 14.17 8.71
CA THR A 153 -7.76 13.31 8.99
C THR A 153 -8.47 13.76 10.26
N LEU A 154 -9.81 13.67 10.24
CA LEU A 154 -10.69 13.94 11.36
C LEU A 154 -11.56 12.73 11.60
N LEU A 155 -11.72 12.31 12.84
CA LEU A 155 -12.70 11.30 13.25
C LEU A 155 -13.54 11.83 14.40
N SER A 156 -14.86 11.78 14.27
CA SER A 156 -15.76 12.12 15.39
C SER A 156 -17.08 11.39 15.32
N PRO A 157 -17.74 11.13 16.45
CA PRO A 157 -19.14 10.75 16.43
C PRO A 157 -19.99 11.90 15.86
N TYR A 158 -21.10 11.54 15.18
CA TYR A 158 -22.03 12.50 14.59
C TYR A 158 -23.46 12.00 14.74
N PRO A 159 -24.28 12.60 15.64
CA PRO A 159 -25.67 12.22 15.84
C PRO A 159 -26.53 12.46 14.60
N GLY A 160 -27.41 11.52 14.28
CA GLY A 160 -28.35 11.67 13.15
C GLY A 160 -27.74 11.40 11.77
N LEU A 161 -26.61 10.71 11.69
CA LEU A 161 -26.04 10.28 10.40
C LEU A 161 -27.02 9.40 9.61
N PRO A 162 -27.10 9.58 8.27
CA PRO A 162 -27.94 8.75 7.40
C PRO A 162 -27.37 7.33 7.18
N SER A 163 -26.09 7.11 7.47
CA SER A 163 -25.37 5.83 7.35
C SER A 163 -24.53 5.58 8.62
N PRO A 164 -24.18 4.33 8.95
CA PRO A 164 -23.28 4.02 10.08
C PRO A 164 -21.99 4.85 10.07
N VAL A 165 -21.36 5.02 8.91
CA VAL A 165 -20.15 5.81 8.69
C VAL A 165 -20.33 6.68 7.44
N VAL A 166 -19.86 7.93 7.50
CA VAL A 166 -19.81 8.84 6.35
C VAL A 166 -18.44 9.49 6.27
N LEU A 167 -17.80 9.39 5.10
CA LEU A 167 -16.54 10.06 4.79
C LEU A 167 -16.87 11.33 3.99
N SER A 168 -16.36 12.48 4.42
CA SER A 168 -16.54 13.77 3.77
C SER A 168 -15.18 14.43 3.52
N ALA A 169 -15.02 15.02 2.35
CA ALA A 169 -13.98 15.98 2.03
C ALA A 169 -14.63 17.15 1.30
N TRP A 170 -13.91 18.23 1.05
CA TRP A 170 -14.50 19.37 0.36
C TRP A 170 -15.21 18.94 -0.94
N ASN A 171 -16.50 19.28 -1.06
CA ASN A 171 -17.35 18.94 -2.21
C ASN A 171 -17.50 17.44 -2.51
N THR A 172 -17.14 16.53 -1.60
CA THR A 172 -17.26 15.09 -1.84
C THR A 172 -17.71 14.33 -0.61
N GLN A 173 -18.53 13.27 -0.80
CA GLN A 173 -19.02 12.45 0.29
C GLN A 173 -19.23 11.00 -0.12
N LEU A 174 -18.90 10.06 0.77
CA LEU A 174 -19.11 8.63 0.60
C LEU A 174 -19.73 8.05 1.88
N PRO A 175 -21.00 7.63 1.87
CA PRO A 175 -21.57 6.82 2.94
C PRO A 175 -21.12 5.36 2.80
N VAL A 176 -20.75 4.73 3.91
CA VAL A 176 -20.47 3.29 4.00
C VAL A 176 -21.24 2.68 5.17
N THR A 177 -21.44 1.38 5.14
CA THR A 177 -22.20 0.64 6.17
C THR A 177 -21.30 -0.07 7.16
N ASP A 178 -20.01 -0.12 6.90
CA ASP A 178 -19.03 -0.86 7.69
C ASP A 178 -17.72 -0.05 7.77
N ALA A 179 -17.08 -0.03 8.93
CA ALA A 179 -15.79 0.63 9.15
C ALA A 179 -14.63 -0.04 8.39
N GLU A 180 -14.72 -1.36 8.19
CA GLU A 180 -13.73 -2.15 7.45
C GLU A 180 -13.97 -2.15 5.93
N ASP A 181 -14.93 -1.35 5.43
CA ASP A 181 -15.14 -1.21 3.99
C ASP A 181 -13.86 -0.70 3.31
N PRO A 182 -13.29 -1.45 2.35
CA PRO A 182 -12.01 -1.09 1.74
C PRO A 182 -12.04 0.27 1.00
N ARG A 183 -13.23 0.83 0.79
CA ARG A 183 -13.39 2.19 0.26
C ARG A 183 -13.00 3.27 1.26
N VAL A 184 -12.93 2.97 2.58
CA VAL A 184 -12.48 3.93 3.60
C VAL A 184 -11.05 4.35 3.30
N GLY A 185 -10.10 3.42 3.30
CA GLY A 185 -8.71 3.70 2.96
C GLY A 185 -8.53 4.27 1.55
N ALA A 186 -9.32 3.79 0.56
CA ALA A 186 -9.26 4.32 -0.80
C ALA A 186 -9.76 5.78 -0.89
N PHE A 187 -10.77 6.16 -0.10
CA PHE A 187 -11.25 7.53 -0.02
C PHE A 187 -10.20 8.45 0.62
N LEU A 188 -9.58 8.02 1.74
CA LEU A 188 -8.48 8.74 2.39
C LEU A 188 -7.33 8.96 1.41
N ALA A 189 -6.84 7.90 0.77
CA ALA A 189 -5.75 7.98 -0.19
C ALA A 189 -6.00 8.92 -1.37
N LYS A 190 -7.27 9.13 -1.75
CA LYS A 190 -7.63 10.00 -2.87
C LYS A 190 -7.90 11.44 -2.47
N TYR A 191 -8.53 11.67 -1.31
CA TYR A 191 -9.11 12.96 -0.97
C TYR A 191 -8.37 13.72 0.13
N VAL A 192 -7.49 13.07 0.93
CA VAL A 192 -6.57 13.80 1.83
C VAL A 192 -5.63 14.64 0.97
N GLN A 193 -5.68 15.96 1.13
CA GLN A 193 -4.93 16.91 0.29
C GLN A 193 -5.13 16.68 -1.22
N GLY A 194 -6.30 16.13 -1.61
CA GLY A 194 -6.61 15.79 -2.99
C GLY A 194 -6.90 17.01 -3.87
N ALA A 195 -7.17 16.78 -5.15
CA ALA A 195 -7.40 17.83 -6.15
C ALA A 195 -8.65 18.70 -5.89
N GLN A 196 -9.57 18.24 -5.03
CA GLN A 196 -10.77 18.98 -4.61
C GLN A 196 -10.50 20.02 -3.52
N THR A 197 -9.28 20.03 -2.92
CA THR A 197 -8.89 20.91 -1.82
C THR A 197 -8.76 22.35 -2.31
N PRO A 198 -9.51 23.33 -1.75
CA PRO A 198 -9.37 24.74 -2.14
C PRO A 198 -8.06 25.37 -1.65
N GLU A 199 -7.63 25.05 -0.43
CA GLU A 199 -6.46 25.61 0.22
C GLU A 199 -5.39 24.53 0.55
N PRO A 200 -4.77 23.91 -0.48
CA PRO A 200 -3.83 22.83 -0.27
C PRO A 200 -2.58 23.29 0.51
N GLY A 201 -2.21 22.54 1.54
CA GLY A 201 -1.06 22.85 2.39
C GLY A 201 -1.35 23.84 3.52
N ALA A 202 -2.56 24.37 3.65
CA ALA A 202 -2.98 25.13 4.82
C ALA A 202 -2.98 24.22 6.07
N LEU A 203 -2.73 24.82 7.26
CA LEU A 203 -2.54 24.06 8.50
C LEU A 203 -3.79 23.30 8.94
N CYS A 204 -3.62 22.09 9.44
CA CYS A 204 -4.66 21.34 10.14
C CYS A 204 -4.38 21.25 11.67
N THR A 205 -3.53 22.11 12.16
CA THR A 205 -3.15 22.25 13.58
C THR A 205 -3.14 23.74 13.97
N ASN A 206 -3.10 24.03 15.27
CA ASN A 206 -3.15 25.40 15.80
C ASN A 206 -4.47 26.16 15.53
N GLY A 207 -5.54 25.46 15.23
CA GLY A 207 -6.92 25.95 15.18
C GLY A 207 -7.62 25.78 16.54
N THR A 208 -8.84 25.29 16.52
CA THR A 208 -9.65 25.02 17.71
C THR A 208 -9.81 23.50 17.94
N GLY A 209 -10.28 23.12 19.13
CA GLY A 209 -10.48 21.73 19.52
C GLY A 209 -9.19 21.06 19.99
N THR A 210 -9.37 20.02 20.82
CA THR A 210 -8.28 19.21 21.35
C THR A 210 -8.58 17.76 21.01
N PRO A 211 -7.93 17.17 19.99
CA PRO A 211 -8.10 15.77 19.69
C PRO A 211 -7.57 14.89 20.83
N THR A 212 -8.09 13.67 20.95
CA THR A 212 -7.73 12.67 21.98
C THR A 212 -6.69 11.66 21.46
N GLY A 213 -6.42 11.65 20.18
CA GLY A 213 -5.43 10.81 19.51
C GLY A 213 -5.00 11.37 18.17
#